data_1aa8fad313bb1392183d0a578c177b63
#
_entry.id   1aa8fad313bb1392183d0a578c177b63
#
_cell.length_a   1.000
_cell.length_b   1.000
_cell.length_c   1.000
_cell.angle_alpha   90.00
_cell.angle_beta   90.00
_cell.angle_gamma   90.00
#
_symmetry.space_group_name_H-M   'P 1'
#
loop_
_entity.id
_entity.type
_entity.pdbx_description
1 polymer ?
#
loop_
_entity_poly.entity_id
_entity_poly.type
_entity_poly.pdbx_seq_one_letter_code
_entity_poly.pdbx_strand_id
1 'polypeptide(L)'
;LFTSANDASSTLRVKNYLPNGFIGLLIAVILSSSMSSTSSELNSLASTSTVDLYQRIIKRKDTDKNYLMASKWITFIWGVLAIIFAFVASDSENLIETVNIIGSVFYGTILGIFLVAFFIKRVQGNSVFIAAIVAESVVIACHFLNVNGYFSIGYLWYNAIGVLLTVVLAWLFSFMQEKSRAK
;
A
#
# COMPACT_ATOMS: atom_id res chain seq x y z
N LEU A 1 -26.72 -4.29 6.96
CA LEU A 1 -28.12 -4.21 6.45
C LEU A 1 -28.49 -2.82 5.92
N PHE A 2 -27.88 -1.73 6.41
CA PHE A 2 -28.18 -0.36 5.93
C PHE A 2 -27.40 0.04 4.65
N THR A 3 -26.27 -0.59 4.36
CA THR A 3 -25.40 -0.25 3.22
C THR A 3 -25.97 -0.76 1.90
N SER A 4 -26.51 -1.97 1.86
CA SER A 4 -27.01 -2.58 0.62
C SER A 4 -28.27 -1.90 0.06
N ALA A 5 -29.15 -1.38 0.93
CA ALA A 5 -30.36 -0.67 0.49
C ALA A 5 -30.04 0.70 -0.12
N ASN A 6 -29.01 1.40 0.39
CA ASN A 6 -28.57 2.68 -0.16
C ASN A 6 -27.84 2.51 -1.49
N ASP A 7 -27.05 1.46 -1.66
CA ASP A 7 -26.35 1.17 -2.92
C ASP A 7 -27.33 0.76 -4.03
N ALA A 8 -28.31 -0.07 -3.70
CA ALA A 8 -29.39 -0.41 -4.64
C ALA A 8 -30.22 0.82 -5.03
N SER A 9 -30.51 1.70 -4.09
CA SER A 9 -31.28 2.92 -4.36
C SER A 9 -30.50 3.94 -5.19
N SER A 10 -29.20 4.08 -4.99
CA SER A 10 -28.33 4.96 -5.79
C SER A 10 -28.19 4.46 -7.23
N THR A 11 -28.01 3.15 -7.40
CA THR A 11 -27.93 2.51 -8.72
C THR A 11 -29.24 2.63 -9.50
N LEU A 12 -30.38 2.45 -8.81
CA LEU A 12 -31.71 2.62 -9.41
C LEU A 12 -32.00 4.09 -9.79
N ARG A 13 -31.54 5.06 -8.98
CA ARG A 13 -31.64 6.49 -9.32
C ARG A 13 -30.85 6.82 -10.56
N VAL A 14 -29.59 6.38 -10.67
CA VAL A 14 -28.76 6.59 -11.85
C VAL A 14 -29.45 6.01 -13.09
N LYS A 15 -29.99 4.80 -13.00
CA LYS A 15 -30.70 4.14 -14.13
C LYS A 15 -31.97 4.84 -14.56
N ASN A 16 -32.74 5.43 -13.61
CA ASN A 16 -34.06 6.01 -13.92
C ASN A 16 -33.99 7.49 -14.33
N TYR A 17 -32.95 8.23 -13.93
CA TYR A 17 -32.85 9.66 -14.19
C TYR A 17 -31.83 10.04 -15.29
N LEU A 18 -30.93 9.12 -15.69
CA LEU A 18 -30.00 9.42 -16.77
C LEU A 18 -30.44 8.80 -18.10
N PRO A 19 -30.37 9.56 -19.21
CA PRO A 19 -30.54 9.00 -20.55
C PRO A 19 -29.54 7.87 -20.82
N ASN A 20 -29.97 6.85 -21.55
CA ASN A 20 -29.18 5.61 -21.79
C ASN A 20 -27.76 5.89 -22.32
N GLY A 21 -27.55 6.92 -23.13
CA GLY A 21 -26.22 7.33 -23.62
C GLY A 21 -25.26 7.83 -22.53
N PHE A 22 -25.77 8.50 -21.50
CA PHE A 22 -24.96 8.98 -20.38
C PHE A 22 -24.46 7.85 -19.48
N ILE A 23 -25.23 6.79 -19.31
CA ILE A 23 -24.82 5.62 -18.53
C ILE A 23 -23.62 4.95 -19.21
N GLY A 24 -23.67 4.77 -20.54
CA GLY A 24 -22.54 4.25 -21.30
C GLY A 24 -21.29 5.13 -21.20
N LEU A 25 -21.46 6.44 -21.25
CA LEU A 25 -20.37 7.41 -21.08
C LEU A 25 -19.73 7.31 -19.69
N LEU A 26 -20.54 7.24 -18.64
CA LEU A 26 -20.03 7.08 -17.26
C LEU A 26 -19.23 5.80 -17.09
N ILE A 27 -19.73 4.67 -17.60
CA ILE A 27 -19.01 3.40 -17.56
C ILE A 27 -17.69 3.50 -18.32
N ALA A 28 -17.69 4.08 -19.51
CA ALA A 28 -16.49 4.28 -20.32
C ALA A 28 -15.44 5.15 -19.60
N VAL A 29 -15.87 6.23 -18.94
CA VAL A 29 -14.97 7.12 -18.17
C VAL A 29 -14.39 6.40 -16.97
N ILE A 30 -15.19 5.65 -16.21
CA ILE A 30 -14.72 4.89 -15.06
C ILE A 30 -13.71 3.82 -15.48
N LEU A 31 -14.00 3.06 -16.54
CA LEU A 31 -13.08 2.05 -17.06
C LEU A 31 -11.79 2.67 -17.58
N SER A 32 -11.87 3.75 -18.34
CA SER A 32 -10.71 4.46 -18.87
C SER A 32 -9.80 5.01 -17.75
N SER A 33 -10.41 5.61 -16.73
CA SER A 33 -9.70 6.12 -15.55
C SER A 33 -9.03 4.99 -14.77
N SER A 34 -9.73 3.91 -14.53
CA SER A 34 -9.19 2.74 -13.83
C SER A 34 -8.02 2.10 -14.59
N MET A 35 -8.15 1.96 -15.92
CA MET A 35 -7.08 1.42 -16.76
C MET A 35 -5.85 2.32 -16.75
N SER A 36 -6.04 3.65 -16.80
CA SER A 36 -4.94 4.62 -16.75
C SER A 36 -4.18 4.54 -15.42
N SER A 37 -4.90 4.53 -14.30
CA SER A 37 -4.29 4.42 -12.96
C SER A 37 -3.54 3.10 -12.80
N THR A 38 -4.18 1.98 -13.10
CA THR A 38 -3.58 0.64 -12.96
C THR A 38 -2.33 0.48 -13.85
N SER A 39 -2.36 0.98 -15.08
CA SER A 39 -1.20 0.96 -15.98
C SER A 39 -0.03 1.75 -15.41
N SER A 40 -0.30 2.94 -14.85
CA SER A 40 0.71 3.80 -14.24
C SER A 40 1.33 3.15 -13.00
N GLU A 41 0.51 2.55 -12.13
CA GLU A 41 0.95 1.84 -10.93
C GLU A 41 1.80 0.62 -11.27
N LEU A 42 1.38 -0.22 -12.21
CA LEU A 42 2.15 -1.38 -12.67
C LEU A 42 3.50 -0.98 -13.26
N ASN A 43 3.54 0.09 -14.04
CA ASN A 43 4.78 0.61 -14.60
C ASN A 43 5.72 1.15 -13.51
N SER A 44 5.19 1.83 -12.51
CA SER A 44 5.95 2.32 -11.35
C SER A 44 6.54 1.17 -10.53
N LEU A 45 5.72 0.17 -10.20
CA LEU A 45 6.16 -1.04 -9.46
C LEU A 45 7.24 -1.80 -10.24
N ALA A 46 7.05 -1.97 -11.55
CA ALA A 46 8.02 -2.65 -12.40
C ALA A 46 9.34 -1.88 -12.50
N SER A 47 9.28 -0.57 -12.67
CA SER A 47 10.45 0.30 -12.74
C SER A 47 11.25 0.26 -11.44
N THR A 48 10.60 0.45 -10.29
CA THR A 48 11.23 0.39 -8.98
C THR A 48 11.83 -1.00 -8.71
N SER A 49 11.09 -2.07 -9.00
CA SER A 49 11.58 -3.44 -8.82
C SER A 49 12.76 -3.73 -9.75
N THR A 50 12.77 -3.21 -10.98
CA THR A 50 13.89 -3.40 -11.91
C THR A 50 15.13 -2.65 -11.43
N VAL A 51 14.99 -1.40 -10.98
CA VAL A 51 16.12 -0.59 -10.54
C VAL A 51 16.65 -1.07 -9.18
N ASP A 52 15.77 -1.26 -8.21
CA ASP A 52 16.20 -1.53 -6.83
C ASP A 52 16.54 -3.01 -6.58
N LEU A 53 15.80 -3.94 -7.20
CA LEU A 53 16.07 -5.38 -7.03
C LEU A 53 16.98 -5.92 -8.13
N TYR A 54 16.63 -5.77 -9.41
CA TYR A 54 17.37 -6.40 -10.48
C TYR A 54 18.75 -5.76 -10.70
N GLN A 55 18.82 -4.43 -10.86
CA GLN A 55 20.10 -3.74 -11.07
C GLN A 55 21.00 -3.78 -9.84
N ARG A 56 20.43 -3.54 -8.66
CA ARG A 56 21.24 -3.38 -7.44
C ARG A 56 21.66 -4.70 -6.82
N ILE A 57 20.81 -5.74 -6.89
CA ILE A 57 21.04 -7.02 -6.19
C ILE A 57 21.52 -8.11 -7.15
N ILE A 58 20.89 -8.25 -8.33
CA ILE A 58 21.10 -9.40 -9.20
C ILE A 58 22.22 -9.15 -10.22
N LYS A 59 22.14 -8.05 -10.98
CA LYS A 59 23.10 -7.73 -12.03
C LYS A 59 23.41 -6.25 -12.08
N ARG A 60 24.58 -5.88 -11.57
CA ARG A 60 25.06 -4.51 -11.48
C ARG A 60 25.48 -3.89 -12.84
N LYS A 61 25.78 -4.72 -13.83
CA LYS A 61 26.10 -4.32 -15.20
C LYS A 61 25.51 -5.35 -16.17
N ASP A 62 24.43 -5.00 -16.81
CA ASP A 62 23.81 -5.79 -17.87
C ASP A 62 23.51 -4.88 -19.09
N THR A 63 23.16 -5.49 -20.21
CA THR A 63 22.84 -4.78 -21.42
C THR A 63 21.44 -4.16 -21.32
N ASP A 64 21.22 -2.98 -21.89
CA ASP A 64 19.92 -2.29 -21.88
C ASP A 64 18.75 -3.18 -22.34
N LYS A 65 19.04 -4.08 -23.28
CA LYS A 65 18.05 -5.05 -23.77
C LYS A 65 17.59 -6.03 -22.68
N ASN A 66 18.50 -6.45 -21.80
CA ASN A 66 18.18 -7.35 -20.70
C ASN A 66 17.40 -6.63 -19.61
N TYR A 67 17.71 -5.36 -19.33
CA TYR A 67 16.92 -4.54 -18.41
C TYR A 67 15.51 -4.34 -18.90
N LEU A 68 15.32 -4.07 -20.19
CA LEU A 68 13.99 -3.95 -20.78
C LEU A 68 13.20 -5.26 -20.69
N MET A 69 13.87 -6.40 -20.94
CA MET A 69 13.24 -7.73 -20.83
C MET A 69 12.86 -8.02 -19.38
N ALA A 70 13.75 -7.77 -18.42
CA ALA A 70 13.48 -7.92 -16.99
C ALA A 70 12.29 -7.06 -16.55
N SER A 71 12.25 -5.78 -16.94
CA SER A 71 11.15 -4.88 -16.64
C SER A 71 9.80 -5.42 -17.15
N LYS A 72 9.74 -5.93 -18.39
CA LYS A 72 8.53 -6.53 -18.95
C LYS A 72 8.05 -7.75 -18.16
N TRP A 73 8.95 -8.63 -17.77
CA TRP A 73 8.61 -9.80 -16.94
C TRP A 73 8.15 -9.40 -15.55
N ILE A 74 8.79 -8.42 -14.94
CA ILE A 74 8.40 -7.89 -13.63
C ILE A 74 7.02 -7.23 -13.71
N THR A 75 6.73 -6.46 -14.77
CA THR A 75 5.37 -5.90 -15.02
C THR A 75 4.33 -7.01 -15.11
N PHE A 76 4.64 -8.08 -15.85
CA PHE A 76 3.73 -9.22 -15.97
C PHE A 76 3.47 -9.88 -14.62
N ILE A 77 4.51 -10.11 -13.82
CA ILE A 77 4.38 -10.68 -12.47
C ILE A 77 3.50 -9.80 -11.58
N TRP A 78 3.74 -8.49 -11.55
CA TRP A 78 2.91 -7.56 -10.78
C TRP A 78 1.46 -7.54 -11.27
N GLY A 79 1.22 -7.64 -12.58
CA GLY A 79 -0.11 -7.74 -13.16
C GLY A 79 -0.85 -9.02 -12.71
N VAL A 80 -0.16 -10.16 -12.71
CA VAL A 80 -0.73 -11.42 -12.21
C VAL A 80 -1.05 -11.33 -10.71
N LEU A 81 -0.16 -10.76 -9.92
CA LEU A 81 -0.39 -10.53 -8.48
C LEU A 81 -1.60 -9.62 -8.23
N ALA A 82 -1.73 -8.55 -9.02
CA ALA A 82 -2.89 -7.65 -8.93
C ALA A 82 -4.21 -8.37 -9.25
N ILE A 83 -4.23 -9.25 -10.25
CA ILE A 83 -5.41 -10.06 -10.59
C ILE A 83 -5.74 -11.03 -9.45
N ILE A 84 -4.75 -11.74 -8.90
CA ILE A 84 -4.97 -12.65 -7.77
C ILE A 84 -5.55 -11.88 -6.58
N PHE A 85 -4.98 -10.71 -6.28
CA PHE A 85 -5.49 -9.87 -5.20
C PHE A 85 -6.93 -9.40 -5.45
N ALA A 86 -7.26 -9.03 -6.68
CA ALA A 86 -8.61 -8.63 -7.05
C ALA A 86 -9.62 -9.77 -6.86
N PHE A 87 -9.24 -11.01 -7.19
CA PHE A 87 -10.09 -12.19 -6.93
C PHE A 87 -10.31 -12.42 -5.43
N VAL A 88 -9.26 -12.35 -4.62
CA VAL A 88 -9.36 -12.52 -3.16
C VAL A 88 -10.21 -11.41 -2.54
N ALA A 89 -10.03 -10.17 -3.01
CA ALA A 89 -10.78 -9.03 -2.51
C ALA A 89 -12.26 -9.03 -2.96
N SER A 90 -12.59 -9.70 -4.06
CA SER A 90 -13.97 -9.73 -4.59
C SER A 90 -14.97 -10.45 -3.69
N ASP A 91 -14.50 -11.34 -2.81
CA ASP A 91 -15.33 -12.04 -1.82
C ASP A 91 -15.74 -11.14 -0.63
N SER A 92 -15.20 -9.93 -0.56
CA SER A 92 -15.51 -8.99 0.52
C SER A 92 -16.86 -8.31 0.28
N GLU A 93 -17.70 -8.22 1.31
CA GLU A 93 -19.00 -7.53 1.24
C GLU A 93 -18.85 -6.03 0.89
N ASN A 94 -17.73 -5.41 1.28
CA ASN A 94 -17.42 -4.01 1.00
C ASN A 94 -15.96 -3.84 0.56
N LEU A 95 -15.73 -3.82 -0.75
CA LEU A 95 -14.41 -3.66 -1.35
C LEU A 95 -13.67 -2.39 -0.91
N ILE A 96 -14.40 -1.27 -0.78
CA ILE A 96 -13.82 0.02 -0.40
C ILE A 96 -13.29 -0.05 1.03
N GLU A 97 -14.05 -0.63 1.93
CA GLU A 97 -13.64 -0.82 3.32
C GLU A 97 -12.43 -1.75 3.43
N THR A 98 -12.46 -2.88 2.74
CA THR A 98 -11.36 -3.85 2.72
C THR A 98 -10.05 -3.23 2.24
N VAL A 99 -10.08 -2.48 1.13
CA VAL A 99 -8.90 -1.77 0.60
C VAL A 99 -8.40 -0.71 1.58
N ASN A 100 -9.31 0.03 2.23
CA ASN A 100 -8.94 1.02 3.24
C ASN A 100 -8.34 0.39 4.50
N ILE A 101 -8.84 -0.75 4.95
CA ILE A 101 -8.26 -1.49 6.08
C ILE A 101 -6.84 -1.95 5.75
N ILE A 102 -6.65 -2.61 4.59
CA ILE A 102 -5.33 -3.07 4.15
C ILE A 102 -4.38 -1.87 4.01
N GLY A 103 -4.84 -0.79 3.35
CA GLY A 103 -4.04 0.43 3.22
C GLY A 103 -3.65 1.03 4.57
N SER A 104 -4.57 1.09 5.54
CA SER A 104 -4.32 1.69 6.84
C SER A 104 -3.29 0.94 7.69
N VAL A 105 -3.13 -0.35 7.47
CA VAL A 105 -2.08 -1.15 8.12
C VAL A 105 -0.69 -0.66 7.68
N PHE A 106 -0.49 -0.40 6.38
CA PHE A 106 0.82 -0.05 5.83
C PHE A 106 1.11 1.46 5.79
N TYR A 107 0.09 2.30 5.55
CA TYR A 107 0.29 3.73 5.31
C TYR A 107 0.90 4.45 6.50
N GLY A 108 0.58 4.03 7.72
CA GLY A 108 1.14 4.62 8.93
C GLY A 108 2.65 4.43 9.00
N THR A 109 3.12 3.22 8.85
CA THR A 109 4.56 2.89 8.89
C THR A 109 5.33 3.59 7.75
N ILE A 110 4.78 3.60 6.53
CA ILE A 110 5.37 4.29 5.39
C ILE A 110 5.50 5.80 5.68
N LEU A 111 4.43 6.43 6.15
CA LEU A 111 4.46 7.84 6.53
C LEU A 111 5.48 8.11 7.63
N GLY A 112 5.58 7.23 8.63
CA GLY A 112 6.58 7.30 9.69
C GLY A 112 8.01 7.28 9.15
N ILE A 113 8.32 6.41 8.19
CA ILE A 113 9.63 6.34 7.51
C ILE A 113 9.93 7.70 6.83
N PHE A 114 8.98 8.26 6.09
CA PHE A 114 9.17 9.56 5.44
C PHE A 114 9.38 10.69 6.44
N LEU A 115 8.60 10.74 7.53
CA LEU A 115 8.78 11.75 8.56
C LEU A 115 10.17 11.66 9.20
N VAL A 116 10.65 10.47 9.53
CA VAL A 116 12.01 10.29 10.05
C VAL A 116 13.06 10.74 9.03
N ALA A 117 12.91 10.35 7.76
CA ALA A 117 13.87 10.69 6.70
C ALA A 117 13.98 12.22 6.47
N PHE A 118 12.86 12.95 6.54
CA PHE A 118 12.84 14.37 6.27
C PHE A 118 13.17 15.24 7.50
N PHE A 119 12.71 14.84 8.68
CA PHE A 119 12.80 15.69 9.87
C PHE A 119 13.92 15.30 10.83
N ILE A 120 14.37 14.02 10.84
CA ILE A 120 15.35 13.54 11.82
C ILE A 120 16.65 13.13 11.11
N LYS A 121 17.47 14.14 10.77
CA LYS A 121 18.72 13.97 10.00
C LYS A 121 19.79 13.06 10.66
N ARG A 122 19.68 12.75 11.96
CA ARG A 122 20.66 11.94 12.70
C ARG A 122 20.41 10.44 12.65
N VAL A 123 19.24 10.00 12.18
CA VAL A 123 18.87 8.59 12.18
C VAL A 123 19.46 7.88 10.95
N GLN A 124 20.12 6.76 11.20
CA GLN A 124 20.71 5.95 10.13
C GLN A 124 19.65 5.07 9.46
N GLY A 125 19.84 4.78 8.16
CA GLY A 125 18.90 3.96 7.39
C GLY A 125 18.60 2.59 8.01
N ASN A 126 19.61 1.93 8.61
CA ASN A 126 19.40 0.64 9.28
C ASN A 126 18.46 0.74 10.49
N SER A 127 18.57 1.82 11.28
CA SER A 127 17.69 2.06 12.43
C SER A 127 16.25 2.28 11.99
N VAL A 128 16.04 3.03 10.89
CA VAL A 128 14.71 3.25 10.32
C VAL A 128 14.13 1.96 9.79
N PHE A 129 14.92 1.14 9.11
CA PHE A 129 14.47 -0.13 8.55
C PHE A 129 14.01 -1.11 9.64
N ILE A 130 14.81 -1.27 10.70
CA ILE A 130 14.45 -2.14 11.83
C ILE A 130 13.21 -1.59 12.55
N ALA A 131 13.15 -0.28 12.78
CA ALA A 131 12.00 0.38 13.41
C ALA A 131 10.71 0.17 12.60
N ALA A 132 10.80 0.27 11.27
CA ALA A 132 9.67 0.05 10.37
C ALA A 132 9.15 -1.40 10.45
N ILE A 133 10.06 -2.39 10.41
CA ILE A 133 9.65 -3.81 10.53
C ILE A 133 8.96 -4.08 11.87
N VAL A 134 9.52 -3.57 12.96
CA VAL A 134 8.94 -3.76 14.30
C VAL A 134 7.59 -3.04 14.40
N ALA A 135 7.49 -1.79 13.95
CA ALA A 135 6.25 -1.03 13.98
C ALA A 135 5.15 -1.71 13.15
N GLU A 136 5.49 -2.18 11.94
CA GLU A 136 4.57 -2.89 11.06
C GLU A 136 4.08 -4.20 11.71
N SER A 137 5.00 -4.96 12.31
CA SER A 137 4.65 -6.20 13.03
C SER A 137 3.66 -5.94 14.17
N VAL A 138 3.83 -4.84 14.91
CA VAL A 138 2.92 -4.44 15.98
C VAL A 138 1.55 -4.04 15.42
N VAL A 139 1.50 -3.26 14.33
CA VAL A 139 0.24 -2.85 13.68
C VAL A 139 -0.53 -4.07 13.17
N ILE A 140 0.17 -5.01 12.51
CA ILE A 140 -0.42 -6.27 12.05
C ILE A 140 -0.96 -7.08 13.24
N ALA A 141 -0.21 -7.19 14.33
CA ALA A 141 -0.66 -7.88 15.54
C ALA A 141 -1.92 -7.21 16.15
N CYS A 142 -1.95 -5.87 16.20
CA CYS A 142 -3.12 -5.13 16.64
C CYS A 142 -4.34 -5.39 15.74
N HIS A 143 -4.13 -5.47 14.43
CA HIS A 143 -5.20 -5.81 13.50
C HIS A 143 -5.77 -7.21 13.75
N PHE A 144 -4.90 -8.23 13.91
CA PHE A 144 -5.33 -9.59 14.23
C PHE A 144 -6.07 -9.68 15.58
N LEU A 145 -5.62 -8.96 16.61
CA LEU A 145 -6.29 -8.91 17.91
C LEU A 145 -7.67 -8.23 17.80
N ASN A 146 -7.78 -7.20 16.99
CA ASN A 146 -9.05 -6.51 16.73
C ASN A 146 -10.06 -7.43 16.00
N VAL A 147 -9.61 -8.15 14.97
CA VAL A 147 -10.46 -9.12 14.24
C VAL A 147 -10.94 -10.24 15.15
N ASN A 148 -10.12 -10.68 16.12
CA ASN A 148 -10.50 -11.70 17.12
C ASN A 148 -11.36 -11.15 18.28
N GLY A 149 -11.73 -9.85 18.24
CA GLY A 149 -12.65 -9.27 19.21
C GLY A 149 -12.05 -8.86 20.56
N TYR A 150 -10.71 -8.90 20.71
CA TYR A 150 -10.05 -8.45 21.94
C TYR A 150 -10.09 -6.93 22.13
N PHE A 151 -10.14 -6.18 21.03
CA PHE A 151 -10.23 -4.71 21.02
C PHE A 151 -11.22 -4.25 19.95
N SER A 152 -11.81 -3.07 20.11
CA SER A 152 -12.62 -2.43 19.10
C SER A 152 -11.95 -1.12 18.66
N ILE A 153 -10.86 -1.22 17.91
CA ILE A 153 -10.13 -0.08 17.39
C ILE A 153 -10.54 0.15 15.94
N GLY A 154 -11.02 1.36 15.63
CA GLY A 154 -11.31 1.73 14.23
C GLY A 154 -10.04 1.67 13.38
N TYR A 155 -10.13 1.15 12.16
CA TYR A 155 -8.98 0.93 11.26
C TYR A 155 -8.15 2.20 10.99
N LEU A 156 -8.75 3.37 11.07
CA LEU A 156 -8.04 4.65 10.91
C LEU A 156 -6.95 4.88 11.97
N TRP A 157 -7.09 4.31 13.16
CA TRP A 157 -6.11 4.42 14.22
C TRP A 157 -4.81 3.67 13.94
N TYR A 158 -4.84 2.66 13.06
CA TYR A 158 -3.61 1.94 12.65
C TYR A 158 -2.59 2.87 12.00
N ASN A 159 -3.06 3.87 11.24
CA ASN A 159 -2.18 4.89 10.67
C ASN A 159 -1.44 5.69 11.76
N ALA A 160 -2.17 6.17 12.76
CA ALA A 160 -1.58 6.94 13.86
C ALA A 160 -0.59 6.09 14.69
N ILE A 161 -0.97 4.86 15.01
CA ILE A 161 -0.12 3.92 15.74
C ILE A 161 1.14 3.60 14.93
N GLY A 162 1.02 3.30 13.64
CA GLY A 162 2.14 3.01 12.75
C GLY A 162 3.14 4.16 12.66
N VAL A 163 2.65 5.40 12.46
CA VAL A 163 3.50 6.60 12.42
C VAL A 163 4.25 6.78 13.73
N LEU A 164 3.53 6.80 14.86
CA LEU A 164 4.12 7.07 16.17
C LEU A 164 5.16 6.02 16.54
N LEU A 165 4.83 4.74 16.36
CA LEU A 165 5.77 3.65 16.63
C LEU A 165 7.02 3.74 15.76
N THR A 166 6.87 3.97 14.46
CA THR A 166 8.01 4.06 13.54
C THR A 166 8.94 5.22 13.93
N VAL A 167 8.38 6.40 14.21
CA VAL A 167 9.16 7.58 14.58
C VAL A 167 9.88 7.37 15.91
N VAL A 168 9.16 6.91 16.94
CA VAL A 168 9.73 6.69 18.28
C VAL A 168 10.79 5.60 18.27
N LEU A 169 10.52 4.45 17.62
CA LEU A 169 11.48 3.35 17.54
C LEU A 169 12.71 3.72 16.72
N ALA A 170 12.56 4.42 15.60
CA ALA A 170 13.69 4.88 14.80
C ALA A 170 14.60 5.82 15.59
N TRP A 171 14.01 6.72 16.38
CA TRP A 171 14.76 7.62 17.26
C TRP A 171 15.49 6.86 18.37
N LEU A 172 14.82 5.92 19.04
CA LEU A 172 15.42 5.08 20.09
C LEU A 172 16.57 4.22 19.57
N PHE A 173 16.38 3.55 18.42
CA PHE A 173 17.42 2.72 17.81
C PHE A 173 18.63 3.54 17.34
N SER A 174 18.41 4.76 16.89
CA SER A 174 19.51 5.68 16.56
C SER A 174 20.38 5.98 17.77
N PHE A 175 19.78 6.27 18.92
CA PHE A 175 20.51 6.49 20.18
C PHE A 175 21.31 5.26 20.62
N MET A 176 20.76 4.07 20.47
CA MET A 176 21.44 2.83 20.81
C MET A 176 22.65 2.56 19.90
N GLN A 177 22.54 2.87 18.60
CA GLN A 177 23.65 2.71 17.66
C GLN A 177 24.78 3.72 17.87
N GLU A 178 24.46 4.97 18.21
CA GLU A 178 25.44 5.99 18.51
C GLU A 178 26.29 5.60 19.74
N LYS A 179 25.66 5.05 20.76
CA LYS A 179 26.32 4.55 21.98
C LYS A 179 27.20 3.32 21.73
N SER A 180 26.84 2.50 20.76
CA SER A 180 27.64 1.32 20.38
C SER A 180 28.89 1.65 19.55
N ARG A 181 28.88 2.78 18.82
CA ARG A 181 30.06 3.26 18.05
C ARG A 181 31.02 4.09 18.88
N ALA A 182 30.60 4.58 20.04
CA ALA A 182 31.42 5.34 20.94
C ALA A 182 32.23 4.50 21.96
N LYS A 183 32.04 3.17 21.90
CA LYS A 183 32.84 2.16 22.59
C LYS A 183 33.77 1.42 21.61
#